data_f60b0610571c707f39e2f1978fee183f
#
_entry.id   f60b0610571c707f39e2f1978fee183f
#
_cell.length_a   1.000
_cell.length_b   1.000
_cell.length_c   1.000
_cell.angle_alpha   90.00
_cell.angle_beta   90.00
_cell.angle_gamma   90.00
#
_symmetry.space_group_name_H-M   'P 1'
#
loop_
_entity.id
_entity.type
_entity.pdbx_description
1 polymer ?
#
loop_
_entity_poly.entity_id
_entity_poly.type
_entity_poly.pdbx_seq_one_letter_code
_entity_poly.pdbx_strand_id
1 'polypeptide(L)'
;MRRDYYAVLGITATARPREPLVRLADLARQYSPDVNFWDVTARTLFDEIAEAYRILSDPDARALYDRLGPGLGNDALSAGRRGDDCHVSVELSFSDAVAGATLRTNVARFSACADCQATGRVDGRACSACQGRGVRRAVEIVAVSVPAGVDSGLQVRVPGQGHAGPFGGPRGDLVISTLVHEHPFFARKGDAVHCEVPISVWEALRGARIRIPTPLDETLLVVPPGTSAGQVFRLRGQGAPRLADGTPGDLYITVRVEVPRGLDARTEELVRELERLVPGPTREDLARYRGGAS
;
A
#
# COMPACT_ATOMS: atom_id res chain seq x y z
N MET A 1 -12.73 38.69 22.00
CA MET A 1 -13.83 38.66 21.02
C MET A 1 -13.18 38.81 19.66
N ARG A 2 -13.17 37.77 18.81
CA ARG A 2 -12.58 37.89 17.45
C ARG A 2 -13.48 38.75 16.59
N ARG A 3 -12.87 39.67 15.82
CA ARG A 3 -13.59 40.58 14.93
C ARG A 3 -14.09 39.81 13.71
N ASP A 4 -15.20 40.28 13.13
CA ASP A 4 -15.69 39.75 11.86
C ASP A 4 -14.71 40.10 10.73
N TYR A 5 -14.34 39.14 9.91
CA TYR A 5 -13.37 39.32 8.82
C TYR A 5 -13.86 40.30 7.75
N TYR A 6 -15.16 40.38 7.52
CA TYR A 6 -15.73 41.42 6.67
C TYR A 6 -15.50 42.82 7.26
N ALA A 7 -15.68 42.94 8.58
CA ALA A 7 -15.43 44.21 9.30
C ALA A 7 -13.93 44.53 9.34
N VAL A 8 -13.05 43.53 9.48
CA VAL A 8 -11.58 43.70 9.46
C VAL A 8 -11.10 44.26 8.12
N LEU A 9 -11.62 43.77 6.99
CA LEU A 9 -11.30 44.27 5.66
C LEU A 9 -12.13 45.49 5.26
N GLY A 10 -13.16 45.86 6.03
CA GLY A 10 -14.07 46.95 5.70
C GLY A 10 -14.87 46.71 4.41
N ILE A 11 -15.27 45.48 4.16
CA ILE A 11 -16.09 45.05 3.02
C ILE A 11 -17.41 44.44 3.49
N THR A 12 -18.39 44.37 2.61
CA THR A 12 -19.69 43.74 2.91
C THR A 12 -19.70 42.26 2.60
N ALA A 13 -20.61 41.49 3.22
CA ALA A 13 -20.78 40.07 2.91
C ALA A 13 -21.20 39.82 1.45
N THR A 14 -21.67 40.85 0.75
CA THR A 14 -22.03 40.78 -0.68
C THR A 14 -20.88 41.20 -1.60
N ALA A 15 -19.69 41.51 -1.05
CA ALA A 15 -18.51 41.94 -1.81
C ALA A 15 -18.11 40.95 -2.90
N ARG A 16 -17.69 41.48 -4.05
CA ARG A 16 -17.23 40.65 -5.21
C ARG A 16 -15.92 39.96 -4.89
N PRO A 17 -15.60 38.84 -5.55
CA PRO A 17 -14.39 38.06 -5.25
C PRO A 17 -13.05 38.81 -5.32
N ARG A 18 -12.97 39.90 -6.05
CA ARG A 18 -11.76 40.73 -6.18
C ARG A 18 -11.66 41.85 -5.11
N GLU A 19 -12.74 42.20 -4.43
CA GLU A 19 -12.74 43.27 -3.43
C GLU A 19 -11.80 43.02 -2.25
N PRO A 20 -11.72 41.78 -1.68
CA PRO A 20 -10.76 41.48 -0.62
C PRO A 20 -9.31 41.80 -1.00
N LEU A 21 -8.91 41.54 -2.26
CA LEU A 21 -7.57 41.84 -2.77
C LEU A 21 -7.26 43.35 -2.81
N VAL A 22 -8.21 44.14 -3.30
CA VAL A 22 -8.06 45.59 -3.37
C VAL A 22 -7.92 46.18 -1.97
N ARG A 23 -8.76 45.74 -1.05
CA ARG A 23 -8.74 46.24 0.33
C ARG A 23 -7.51 45.77 1.10
N LEU A 24 -7.03 44.55 0.87
CA LEU A 24 -5.74 44.10 1.42
C LEU A 24 -4.60 45.01 0.98
N ALA A 25 -4.53 45.39 -0.30
CA ALA A 25 -3.47 46.25 -0.83
C ALA A 25 -3.48 47.64 -0.17
N ASP A 26 -4.66 48.18 0.07
CA ASP A 26 -4.83 49.51 0.74
C ASP A 26 -4.44 49.41 2.22
N LEU A 27 -4.92 48.41 2.93
CA LEU A 27 -4.65 48.20 4.35
C LEU A 27 -3.19 47.78 4.60
N ALA A 28 -2.60 47.00 3.70
CA ALA A 28 -1.19 46.61 3.78
C ALA A 28 -0.26 47.84 3.68
N ARG A 29 -0.58 48.83 2.83
CA ARG A 29 0.18 50.08 2.77
C ARG A 29 0.10 50.87 4.07
N GLN A 30 -1.02 50.81 4.76
CA GLN A 30 -1.26 51.56 5.99
C GLN A 30 -0.67 50.86 7.24
N TYR A 31 -0.74 49.54 7.33
CA TYR A 31 -0.39 48.77 8.52
C TYR A 31 0.82 47.81 8.35
N SER A 32 1.54 47.90 7.21
CA SER A 32 2.72 47.07 6.99
C SER A 32 3.75 47.23 8.12
N PRO A 33 4.33 46.13 8.61
CA PRO A 33 5.45 46.18 9.58
C PRO A 33 6.65 46.98 9.09
N ASP A 34 6.85 47.09 7.77
CA ASP A 34 7.95 47.84 7.16
C ASP A 34 7.74 49.37 7.30
N VAL A 35 6.47 49.82 7.41
CA VAL A 35 6.13 51.25 7.59
C VAL A 35 5.92 51.58 9.06
N ASN A 36 5.42 50.63 9.86
CA ASN A 36 5.07 50.83 11.28
C ASN A 36 5.93 49.93 12.18
N PHE A 37 7.23 49.97 12.02
CA PHE A 37 8.21 49.07 12.69
C PHE A 37 8.10 49.07 14.22
N TRP A 38 7.68 50.17 14.84
CA TRP A 38 7.66 50.35 16.29
C TRP A 38 6.28 50.11 16.93
N ASP A 39 5.21 49.88 16.13
CA ASP A 39 3.86 49.75 16.64
C ASP A 39 3.42 48.26 16.67
N VAL A 40 3.45 47.70 17.88
CA VAL A 40 3.01 46.30 18.12
C VAL A 40 1.52 46.14 17.75
N THR A 41 0.72 47.18 17.87
CA THR A 41 -0.72 47.15 17.55
C THR A 41 -0.91 47.07 16.02
N ALA A 42 -0.09 47.78 15.26
CA ALA A 42 -0.10 47.74 13.80
C ALA A 42 0.26 46.34 13.28
N ARG A 43 1.19 45.66 13.93
CA ARG A 43 1.58 44.29 13.59
C ARG A 43 0.46 43.29 13.83
N THR A 44 -0.21 43.35 14.98
CA THR A 44 -1.35 42.48 15.27
C THR A 44 -2.53 42.71 14.33
N LEU A 45 -2.79 43.99 13.96
CA LEU A 45 -3.80 44.33 12.97
C LEU A 45 -3.44 43.84 11.58
N PHE A 46 -2.17 43.91 11.19
CA PHE A 46 -1.71 43.38 9.90
C PHE A 46 -1.89 41.85 9.82
N ASP A 47 -1.59 41.11 10.89
CA ASP A 47 -1.82 39.67 10.96
C ASP A 47 -3.32 39.33 10.86
N GLU A 48 -4.19 40.10 11.53
CA GLU A 48 -5.66 39.97 11.40
C GLU A 48 -6.16 40.24 9.97
N ILE A 49 -5.62 41.29 9.32
CA ILE A 49 -5.95 41.65 7.93
C ILE A 49 -5.51 40.58 6.95
N ALA A 50 -4.29 40.04 7.11
CA ALA A 50 -3.78 38.98 6.28
C ALA A 50 -4.59 37.68 6.45
N GLU A 51 -5.01 37.38 7.68
CA GLU A 51 -5.89 36.25 7.98
C GLU A 51 -7.27 36.42 7.32
N ALA A 52 -7.90 37.57 7.46
CA ALA A 52 -9.19 37.89 6.86
C ALA A 52 -9.16 37.80 5.33
N TYR A 53 -8.09 38.32 4.71
CA TYR A 53 -7.90 38.20 3.26
C TYR A 53 -7.80 36.76 2.80
N ARG A 54 -6.99 35.94 3.47
CA ARG A 54 -6.78 34.54 3.10
C ARG A 54 -8.08 33.75 3.11
N ILE A 55 -9.00 34.07 4.01
CA ILE A 55 -10.30 33.39 4.11
C ILE A 55 -11.29 33.91 3.08
N LEU A 56 -11.40 35.21 2.95
CA LEU A 56 -12.44 35.85 2.09
C LEU A 56 -12.06 35.88 0.61
N SER A 57 -10.78 35.63 0.26
CA SER A 57 -10.31 35.53 -1.13
C SER A 57 -10.53 34.13 -1.73
N ASP A 58 -10.61 33.07 -0.92
CA ASP A 58 -10.89 31.71 -1.35
C ASP A 58 -12.42 31.48 -1.31
N PRO A 59 -13.08 31.12 -2.44
CA PRO A 59 -14.51 30.93 -2.51
C PRO A 59 -15.03 29.87 -1.53
N ASP A 60 -14.29 28.77 -1.36
CA ASP A 60 -14.69 27.65 -0.50
C ASP A 60 -14.52 28.01 0.99
N ALA A 61 -13.41 28.67 1.35
CA ALA A 61 -13.15 29.13 2.69
C ALA A 61 -14.16 30.23 3.08
N ARG A 62 -14.52 31.12 2.14
CA ARG A 62 -15.54 32.16 2.34
C ARG A 62 -16.92 31.57 2.57
N ALA A 63 -17.35 30.61 1.71
CA ALA A 63 -18.66 29.99 1.85
C ALA A 63 -18.78 29.25 3.21
N LEU A 64 -17.69 28.75 3.71
CA LEU A 64 -17.64 28.09 5.00
C LEU A 64 -17.66 29.11 6.16
N TYR A 65 -16.93 30.19 6.05
CA TYR A 65 -16.96 31.31 7.00
C TYR A 65 -18.38 31.92 7.10
N ASP A 66 -19.06 32.10 5.96
CA ASP A 66 -20.43 32.57 5.90
C ASP A 66 -21.43 31.66 6.58
N ARG A 67 -21.20 30.32 6.47
CA ARG A 67 -22.06 29.31 7.11
C ARG A 67 -21.82 29.16 8.61
N LEU A 68 -20.58 29.31 9.08
CA LEU A 68 -20.18 28.98 10.45
C LEU A 68 -20.01 30.21 11.34
N GLY A 69 -19.95 31.43 10.75
CA GLY A 69 -19.89 32.71 11.42
C GLY A 69 -18.53 33.12 12.02
N PRO A 70 -18.40 34.37 12.50
CA PRO A 70 -17.18 34.88 13.10
C PRO A 70 -16.88 34.19 14.44
N GLY A 71 -15.65 33.77 14.61
CA GLY A 71 -15.17 33.13 15.86
C GLY A 71 -14.52 31.76 15.67
N LEU A 72 -14.42 31.29 14.44
CA LEU A 72 -13.57 30.18 14.06
C LEU A 72 -12.13 30.71 13.94
N GLY A 73 -11.23 30.14 14.75
CA GLY A 73 -9.82 30.47 14.66
C GLY A 73 -9.14 29.87 13.40
N ASN A 74 -7.79 29.85 13.39
CA ASN A 74 -6.99 29.22 12.35
C ASN A 74 -7.42 27.79 12.03
N ASP A 75 -8.09 27.10 12.96
CA ASP A 75 -8.69 25.77 12.75
C ASP A 75 -9.85 25.79 11.73
N ALA A 76 -10.53 26.94 11.56
CA ALA A 76 -11.57 27.11 10.52
C ALA A 76 -10.99 27.22 9.11
N LEU A 77 -9.73 27.60 8.99
CA LEU A 77 -9.00 27.62 7.71
C LEU A 77 -8.70 26.23 7.18
N SER A 78 -8.76 25.25 8.02
CA SER A 78 -8.76 23.85 7.68
C SER A 78 -10.14 23.35 7.22
N ALA A 79 -11.16 24.21 7.30
CA ALA A 79 -12.52 23.89 6.90
C ALA A 79 -12.59 23.65 5.38
N GLY A 80 -13.06 22.49 5.00
CA GLY A 80 -13.02 22.04 3.60
C GLY A 80 -11.66 21.53 3.13
N ARG A 81 -10.61 21.60 3.95
CA ARG A 81 -9.31 21.02 3.60
C ARG A 81 -9.43 19.49 3.51
N ARG A 82 -8.87 18.92 2.45
CA ARG A 82 -8.80 17.47 2.30
C ARG A 82 -8.07 16.85 3.50
N GLY A 83 -8.60 15.75 4.01
CA GLY A 83 -7.93 14.96 5.03
C GLY A 83 -6.63 14.35 4.51
N ASP A 84 -5.72 14.04 5.43
CA ASP A 84 -4.46 13.40 5.10
C ASP A 84 -4.70 11.97 4.62
N ASP A 85 -3.77 11.46 3.83
CA ASP A 85 -3.78 10.05 3.44
C ASP A 85 -3.45 9.17 4.66
N CYS A 86 -4.08 8.00 4.73
CA CYS A 86 -3.86 7.01 5.79
C CYS A 86 -3.03 5.86 5.26
N HIS A 87 -1.97 5.48 5.97
CA HIS A 87 -1.08 4.38 5.58
C HIS A 87 -1.32 3.17 6.48
N VAL A 88 -1.53 2.01 5.87
CA VAL A 88 -1.74 0.73 6.56
C VAL A 88 -0.94 -0.36 5.87
N SER A 89 -0.28 -1.21 6.66
CA SER A 89 0.37 -2.42 6.15
C SER A 89 -0.58 -3.60 6.30
N VAL A 90 -0.69 -4.41 5.26
CA VAL A 90 -1.53 -5.60 5.24
C VAL A 90 -0.66 -6.80 4.91
N GLU A 91 -0.73 -7.81 5.78
CA GLU A 91 -0.06 -9.09 5.58
C GLU A 91 -0.93 -10.01 4.73
N LEU A 92 -0.29 -10.65 3.76
CA LEU A 92 -0.92 -11.55 2.80
C LEU A 92 -0.23 -12.92 2.84
N SER A 93 -0.98 -13.98 2.75
CA SER A 93 -0.41 -15.27 2.40
C SER A 93 0.07 -15.26 0.95
N PHE A 94 1.00 -16.14 0.60
CA PHE A 94 1.44 -16.31 -0.78
C PHE A 94 0.26 -16.60 -1.73
N SER A 95 -0.66 -17.46 -1.30
CA SER A 95 -1.84 -17.85 -2.08
C SER A 95 -2.77 -16.66 -2.34
N ASP A 96 -3.02 -15.83 -1.30
CA ASP A 96 -3.86 -14.63 -1.43
C ASP A 96 -3.21 -13.59 -2.34
N ALA A 97 -1.89 -13.46 -2.29
CA ALA A 97 -1.15 -12.55 -3.15
C ALA A 97 -1.19 -12.97 -4.62
N VAL A 98 -1.19 -14.27 -4.91
CA VAL A 98 -1.28 -14.81 -6.27
C VAL A 98 -2.72 -14.78 -6.79
N ALA A 99 -3.69 -15.23 -5.98
CA ALA A 99 -5.10 -15.31 -6.39
C ALA A 99 -5.82 -13.95 -6.39
N GLY A 100 -5.32 -13.00 -5.59
CA GLY A 100 -6.04 -11.81 -5.18
C GLY A 100 -7.02 -12.12 -4.06
N ALA A 101 -7.23 -11.17 -3.17
CA ALA A 101 -8.08 -11.34 -2.01
C ALA A 101 -8.84 -10.05 -1.65
N THR A 102 -10.00 -10.21 -1.05
CA THR A 102 -10.69 -9.10 -0.38
C THR A 102 -10.52 -9.25 1.12
N LEU A 103 -9.76 -8.34 1.71
CA LEU A 103 -9.44 -8.34 3.11
C LEU A 103 -10.24 -7.30 3.87
N ARG A 104 -10.58 -7.61 5.12
CA ARG A 104 -11.15 -6.65 6.07
C ARG A 104 -10.07 -6.26 7.05
N THR A 105 -9.64 -5.00 7.01
CA THR A 105 -8.60 -4.50 7.91
C THR A 105 -9.14 -3.39 8.80
N ASN A 106 -8.64 -3.35 10.04
CA ASN A 106 -8.94 -2.29 10.98
C ASN A 106 -8.06 -1.08 10.68
N VAL A 107 -8.69 0.03 10.31
CA VAL A 107 -7.99 1.27 9.99
C VAL A 107 -8.27 2.29 11.08
N ALA A 108 -7.23 2.70 11.81
CA ALA A 108 -7.31 3.79 12.76
C ALA A 108 -7.21 5.11 12.01
N ARG A 109 -8.34 5.81 11.85
CA ARG A 109 -8.39 7.06 11.09
C ARG A 109 -9.24 8.12 11.77
N PHE A 110 -9.09 9.36 11.35
CA PHE A 110 -10.03 10.40 11.73
C PHE A 110 -11.29 10.27 10.89
N SER A 111 -12.44 10.18 11.56
CA SER A 111 -13.77 10.15 10.96
C SER A 111 -14.54 11.40 11.33
N ALA A 112 -15.50 11.81 10.52
CA ALA A 112 -16.39 12.91 10.80
C ALA A 112 -17.08 12.69 12.17
N CYS A 113 -17.13 13.73 12.97
CA CYS A 113 -17.81 13.67 14.27
C CYS A 113 -19.31 13.56 14.04
N ALA A 114 -19.92 12.47 14.51
CA ALA A 114 -21.35 12.25 14.37
C ALA A 114 -22.19 13.26 15.15
N ASP A 115 -21.72 13.66 16.34
CA ASP A 115 -22.46 14.54 17.26
C ASP A 115 -22.66 15.96 16.71
N CYS A 116 -21.68 16.48 15.98
CA CYS A 116 -21.76 17.79 15.34
C CYS A 116 -21.80 17.73 13.81
N GLN A 117 -21.93 16.53 13.22
CA GLN A 117 -21.93 16.34 11.77
C GLN A 117 -20.76 17.03 11.06
N ALA A 118 -19.56 16.85 11.61
CA ALA A 118 -18.30 17.45 11.16
C ALA A 118 -18.19 18.97 11.28
N THR A 119 -19.19 19.70 11.79
CA THR A 119 -19.15 21.16 11.92
C THR A 119 -18.22 21.66 13.05
N GLY A 120 -17.84 20.80 13.97
CA GLY A 120 -17.07 21.16 15.17
C GLY A 120 -17.89 21.87 16.23
N ARG A 121 -19.17 22.17 16.01
CA ARG A 121 -20.04 22.94 16.92
C ARG A 121 -21.40 22.28 17.10
N VAL A 122 -21.97 22.47 18.30
CA VAL A 122 -23.34 22.12 18.65
C VAL A 122 -23.90 23.34 19.40
N ASP A 123 -25.04 23.88 18.97
CA ASP A 123 -25.70 25.05 19.57
C ASP A 123 -24.77 26.28 19.75
N GLY A 124 -23.93 26.55 18.74
CA GLY A 124 -22.98 27.65 18.74
C GLY A 124 -21.75 27.50 19.63
N ARG A 125 -21.65 26.39 20.41
CA ARG A 125 -20.52 26.05 21.28
C ARG A 125 -19.62 24.99 20.63
N ALA A 126 -18.35 24.93 21.03
CA ALA A 126 -17.46 23.87 20.57
C ALA A 126 -18.04 22.51 20.98
N CYS A 127 -18.10 21.58 20.03
CA CYS A 127 -18.58 20.21 20.27
C CYS A 127 -17.68 19.52 21.29
N SER A 128 -18.24 19.02 22.38
CA SER A 128 -17.49 18.35 23.44
C SER A 128 -16.84 17.05 22.97
N ALA A 129 -17.48 16.31 22.06
CA ALA A 129 -17.00 15.02 21.58
C ALA A 129 -15.76 15.12 20.68
N CYS A 130 -15.63 16.16 19.86
CA CYS A 130 -14.48 16.40 19.01
C CYS A 130 -13.64 17.60 19.42
N GLN A 131 -13.99 18.29 20.51
CA GLN A 131 -13.30 19.47 21.01
C GLN A 131 -13.18 20.58 19.97
N GLY A 132 -14.21 20.76 19.15
CA GLY A 132 -14.26 21.77 18.11
C GLY A 132 -13.60 21.36 16.78
N ARG A 133 -12.96 20.20 16.68
CA ARG A 133 -12.20 19.79 15.48
C ARG A 133 -13.07 19.30 14.30
N GLY A 134 -14.32 18.95 14.53
CA GLY A 134 -15.21 18.37 13.52
C GLY A 134 -14.89 16.89 13.18
N VAL A 135 -13.75 16.38 13.60
CA VAL A 135 -13.32 15.00 13.38
C VAL A 135 -12.87 14.35 14.69
N ARG A 136 -13.02 13.04 14.80
CA ARG A 136 -12.54 12.25 15.95
C ARG A 136 -11.84 10.99 15.46
N ARG A 137 -10.91 10.49 16.26
CA ARG A 137 -10.22 9.23 15.97
C ARG A 137 -11.20 8.07 16.18
N ALA A 138 -11.30 7.22 15.18
CA ALA A 138 -12.10 6.00 15.22
C ALA A 138 -11.33 4.87 14.53
N VAL A 139 -11.62 3.63 14.94
CA VAL A 139 -11.15 2.43 14.24
C VAL A 139 -12.32 1.94 13.42
N GLU A 140 -12.14 1.90 12.11
CA GLU A 140 -13.17 1.45 11.17
C GLU A 140 -12.68 0.23 10.40
N ILE A 141 -13.57 -0.71 10.14
CA ILE A 141 -13.26 -1.87 9.31
C ILE A 141 -13.46 -1.46 7.84
N VAL A 142 -12.37 -1.51 7.08
CA VAL A 142 -12.40 -1.21 5.65
C VAL A 142 -12.17 -2.49 4.87
N ALA A 143 -13.06 -2.77 3.92
CA ALA A 143 -12.86 -3.84 2.96
C ALA A 143 -11.92 -3.36 1.85
N VAL A 144 -10.82 -4.07 1.67
CA VAL A 144 -9.78 -3.76 0.71
C VAL A 144 -9.69 -4.90 -0.30
N SER A 145 -9.87 -4.58 -1.57
CA SER A 145 -9.63 -5.54 -2.65
C SER A 145 -8.17 -5.44 -3.09
N VAL A 146 -7.43 -6.51 -2.89
CA VAL A 146 -6.06 -6.66 -3.35
C VAL A 146 -6.09 -7.42 -4.68
N PRO A 147 -5.56 -6.85 -5.77
CA PRO A 147 -5.56 -7.52 -7.06
C PRO A 147 -4.65 -8.76 -7.06
N ALA A 148 -4.93 -9.69 -7.98
CA ALA A 148 -4.09 -10.88 -8.17
C ALA A 148 -2.69 -10.49 -8.67
N GLY A 149 -1.68 -11.22 -8.23
CA GLY A 149 -0.30 -11.00 -8.65
C GLY A 149 0.46 -9.93 -7.87
N VAL A 150 -0.07 -9.46 -6.75
CA VAL A 150 0.60 -8.49 -5.85
C VAL A 150 1.88 -9.10 -5.28
N ASP A 151 2.89 -8.25 -5.09
CA ASP A 151 4.15 -8.61 -4.42
C ASP A 151 4.37 -7.78 -3.15
N SER A 152 5.34 -8.17 -2.34
CA SER A 152 5.72 -7.40 -1.14
C SER A 152 6.22 -6.02 -1.52
N GLY A 153 5.80 -5.01 -0.71
CA GLY A 153 6.18 -3.62 -0.91
C GLY A 153 5.35 -2.86 -1.95
N LEU A 154 4.37 -3.52 -2.59
CA LEU A 154 3.46 -2.81 -3.48
C LEU A 154 2.51 -1.93 -2.67
N GLN A 155 2.26 -0.73 -3.19
CA GLN A 155 1.30 0.20 -2.62
C GLN A 155 0.01 0.21 -3.44
N VAL A 156 -1.09 -0.14 -2.80
CA VAL A 156 -2.44 -0.05 -3.37
C VAL A 156 -3.12 1.18 -2.78
N ARG A 157 -3.56 2.10 -3.64
CA ARG A 157 -4.27 3.32 -3.22
C ARG A 157 -5.77 3.12 -3.38
N VAL A 158 -6.52 3.35 -2.29
CA VAL A 158 -7.99 3.32 -2.27
C VAL A 158 -8.50 4.74 -2.06
N PRO A 159 -9.08 5.37 -3.10
CA PRO A 159 -9.50 6.76 -3.04
C PRO A 159 -10.59 7.01 -2.00
N GLY A 160 -10.50 8.15 -1.29
CA GLY A 160 -11.51 8.59 -0.35
C GLY A 160 -11.65 7.74 0.93
N GLN A 161 -10.71 6.84 1.21
CA GLN A 161 -10.71 5.98 2.39
C GLN A 161 -9.65 6.36 3.44
N GLY A 162 -9.04 7.52 3.30
CA GLY A 162 -8.10 8.10 4.27
C GLY A 162 -8.78 8.82 5.44
N HIS A 163 -8.05 9.71 6.09
CA HIS A 163 -8.58 10.55 7.15
C HIS A 163 -9.69 11.48 6.62
N ALA A 164 -10.73 11.68 7.42
CA ALA A 164 -11.73 12.69 7.11
C ALA A 164 -11.10 14.09 7.20
N GLY A 165 -11.42 14.94 6.26
CA GLY A 165 -11.06 16.35 6.33
C GLY A 165 -11.81 17.05 7.46
N PRO A 166 -11.14 17.95 8.20
CA PRO A 166 -11.80 18.74 9.24
C PRO A 166 -12.94 19.58 8.65
N PHE A 167 -13.94 19.84 9.46
CA PHE A 167 -15.10 20.68 9.13
C PHE A 167 -15.84 20.29 7.83
N GLY A 168 -15.92 18.98 7.55
CA GLY A 168 -16.64 18.45 6.39
C GLY A 168 -15.83 18.47 5.08
N GLY A 169 -14.52 18.66 5.16
CA GLY A 169 -13.61 18.50 4.01
C GLY A 169 -13.62 17.08 3.45
N PRO A 170 -13.24 16.90 2.19
CA PRO A 170 -13.17 15.58 1.56
C PRO A 170 -12.15 14.68 2.27
N ARG A 171 -12.38 13.38 2.24
CA ARG A 171 -11.44 12.41 2.80
C ARG A 171 -10.16 12.34 1.97
N GLY A 172 -9.03 12.03 2.61
CA GLY A 172 -7.81 11.58 1.95
C GLY A 172 -7.95 10.17 1.37
N ASP A 173 -6.86 9.58 0.91
CA ASP A 173 -6.83 8.23 0.39
C ASP A 173 -6.25 7.26 1.42
N LEU A 174 -6.61 5.99 1.32
CA LEU A 174 -5.98 4.92 2.06
C LEU A 174 -4.88 4.31 1.18
N VAL A 175 -3.65 4.37 1.66
CA VAL A 175 -2.48 3.76 1.01
C VAL A 175 -2.14 2.49 1.77
N ILE A 176 -2.24 1.37 1.10
CA ILE A 176 -2.02 0.04 1.65
C ILE A 176 -0.70 -0.47 1.13
N SER A 177 0.23 -0.77 2.04
CA SER A 177 1.47 -1.45 1.72
C SER A 177 1.29 -2.95 1.96
N THR A 178 1.55 -3.76 0.95
CA THR A 178 1.42 -5.21 1.05
C THR A 178 2.70 -5.85 1.58
N LEU A 179 2.56 -6.80 2.49
CA LEU A 179 3.63 -7.68 2.97
C LEU A 179 3.21 -9.12 2.69
N VAL A 180 3.86 -9.77 1.72
CA VAL A 180 3.57 -11.15 1.36
C VAL A 180 4.50 -12.07 2.15
N HIS A 181 3.92 -13.03 2.89
CA HIS A 181 4.69 -14.05 3.60
C HIS A 181 5.34 -15.04 2.65
N GLU A 182 6.54 -15.47 2.99
CA GLU A 182 7.23 -16.53 2.27
C GLU A 182 6.45 -17.85 2.36
N HIS A 183 6.43 -18.57 1.25
CA HIS A 183 5.80 -19.90 1.21
C HIS A 183 6.89 -20.99 1.36
N PRO A 184 6.67 -22.04 2.17
CA PRO A 184 7.69 -23.06 2.41
C PRO A 184 8.07 -23.87 1.15
N PHE A 185 7.19 -23.91 0.16
CA PHE A 185 7.39 -24.68 -1.07
C PHE A 185 7.61 -23.81 -2.32
N PHE A 186 7.01 -22.64 -2.38
CA PHE A 186 7.11 -21.75 -3.54
C PHE A 186 8.01 -20.54 -3.26
N ALA A 187 8.90 -20.23 -4.19
CA ALA A 187 9.71 -19.03 -4.20
C ALA A 187 9.33 -18.16 -5.41
N ARG A 188 8.91 -16.93 -5.19
CA ARG A 188 8.53 -16.01 -6.27
C ARG A 188 9.71 -15.17 -6.72
N LYS A 189 9.87 -15.01 -8.04
CA LYS A 189 10.82 -14.06 -8.66
C LYS A 189 10.11 -13.31 -9.78
N GLY A 190 9.58 -12.14 -9.45
CA GLY A 190 8.71 -11.38 -10.36
C GLY A 190 7.42 -12.16 -10.68
N ASP A 191 7.18 -12.45 -11.96
CA ASP A 191 6.00 -13.22 -12.38
C ASP A 191 6.27 -14.74 -12.36
N ALA A 192 7.53 -15.13 -12.30
CA ALA A 192 7.93 -16.54 -12.24
C ALA A 192 7.83 -17.07 -10.80
N VAL A 193 7.32 -18.28 -10.69
CA VAL A 193 7.31 -19.05 -9.44
C VAL A 193 8.26 -20.23 -9.58
N HIS A 194 9.04 -20.48 -8.55
CA HIS A 194 9.99 -21.56 -8.49
C HIS A 194 9.62 -22.52 -7.36
N CYS A 195 9.75 -23.82 -7.60
CA CYS A 195 9.62 -24.82 -6.55
C CYS A 195 10.61 -25.94 -6.78
N GLU A 196 10.88 -26.70 -5.72
CA GLU A 196 11.71 -27.89 -5.77
C GLU A 196 10.84 -29.12 -5.48
N VAL A 197 10.86 -30.08 -6.42
CA VAL A 197 10.03 -31.28 -6.31
C VAL A 197 10.95 -32.50 -6.12
N PRO A 198 10.81 -33.23 -5.01
CA PRO A 198 11.53 -34.47 -4.79
C PRO A 198 10.94 -35.57 -5.67
N ILE A 199 11.79 -36.32 -6.34
CA ILE A 199 11.43 -37.55 -7.06
C ILE A 199 12.36 -38.67 -6.62
N SER A 200 11.89 -39.91 -6.70
CA SER A 200 12.72 -41.05 -6.43
C SER A 200 13.69 -41.35 -7.57
N VAL A 201 14.80 -42.03 -7.27
CA VAL A 201 15.74 -42.54 -8.29
C VAL A 201 15.00 -43.35 -9.38
N TRP A 202 13.99 -44.12 -8.99
CA TRP A 202 13.24 -44.97 -9.91
C TRP A 202 12.37 -44.16 -10.88
N GLU A 203 11.79 -43.07 -10.42
CA GLU A 203 11.04 -42.11 -11.26
C GLU A 203 11.98 -41.36 -12.19
N ALA A 204 13.16 -40.99 -11.70
CA ALA A 204 14.19 -40.35 -12.52
C ALA A 204 14.67 -41.24 -13.66
N LEU A 205 14.89 -42.55 -13.39
CA LEU A 205 15.35 -43.48 -14.39
C LEU A 205 14.29 -43.86 -15.43
N ARG A 206 13.07 -44.19 -14.96
CA ARG A 206 12.01 -44.73 -15.83
C ARG A 206 11.08 -43.70 -16.39
N GLY A 207 11.15 -42.46 -15.88
CA GLY A 207 10.13 -41.44 -16.06
C GLY A 207 8.92 -41.69 -15.19
N ALA A 208 8.17 -40.64 -14.94
CA ALA A 208 6.96 -40.68 -14.12
C ALA A 208 5.96 -39.57 -14.53
N ARG A 209 4.72 -39.77 -14.08
CA ARG A 209 3.70 -38.73 -14.10
C ARG A 209 3.30 -38.44 -12.66
N ILE A 210 3.66 -37.26 -12.16
CA ILE A 210 3.43 -36.90 -10.75
C ILE A 210 2.50 -35.69 -10.67
N ARG A 211 1.58 -35.70 -9.71
CA ARG A 211 0.78 -34.54 -9.39
C ARG A 211 1.58 -33.61 -8.50
N ILE A 212 1.62 -32.37 -8.86
CA ILE A 212 2.33 -31.35 -8.13
C ILE A 212 1.40 -30.17 -7.86
N PRO A 213 1.52 -29.52 -6.71
CA PRO A 213 0.81 -28.29 -6.45
C PRO A 213 1.34 -27.16 -7.34
N THR A 214 0.46 -26.28 -7.75
CA THR A 214 0.76 -24.99 -8.36
C THR A 214 0.29 -23.87 -7.42
N PRO A 215 0.66 -22.63 -7.63
CA PRO A 215 0.19 -21.53 -6.78
C PRO A 215 -1.33 -21.40 -6.65
N LEU A 216 -2.10 -21.86 -7.65
CA LEU A 216 -3.57 -21.72 -7.69
C LEU A 216 -4.30 -23.08 -7.64
N ASP A 217 -3.65 -24.17 -8.04
CA ASP A 217 -4.29 -25.47 -8.23
C ASP A 217 -3.24 -26.59 -8.20
N GLU A 218 -3.55 -27.75 -8.75
CA GLU A 218 -2.66 -28.87 -9.00
C GLU A 218 -2.52 -29.14 -10.50
N THR A 219 -1.36 -29.64 -10.90
CA THR A 219 -1.11 -30.05 -12.29
C THR A 219 -0.31 -31.34 -12.37
N LEU A 220 -0.27 -31.94 -13.56
CA LEU A 220 0.48 -33.15 -13.82
C LEU A 220 1.84 -32.81 -14.45
N LEU A 221 2.91 -33.08 -13.72
CA LEU A 221 4.28 -33.01 -14.25
C LEU A 221 4.64 -34.34 -14.90
N VAL A 222 5.05 -34.30 -16.16
CA VAL A 222 5.61 -35.45 -16.87
C VAL A 222 7.13 -35.39 -16.77
N VAL A 223 7.69 -36.31 -16.02
CA VAL A 223 9.14 -36.50 -15.87
C VAL A 223 9.63 -37.49 -16.92
N PRO A 224 10.48 -37.08 -17.86
CA PRO A 224 11.05 -38.02 -18.86
C PRO A 224 11.99 -39.02 -18.20
N PRO A 225 12.16 -40.22 -18.79
CA PRO A 225 13.19 -41.16 -18.33
C PRO A 225 14.59 -40.56 -18.53
N GLY A 226 15.50 -40.84 -17.57
CA GLY A 226 16.86 -40.30 -17.57
C GLY A 226 16.95 -38.85 -17.06
N THR A 227 15.96 -38.37 -16.31
CA THR A 227 15.98 -37.06 -15.69
C THR A 227 17.08 -36.93 -14.64
N SER A 228 17.94 -35.94 -14.76
CA SER A 228 19.02 -35.66 -13.82
C SER A 228 18.58 -34.76 -12.67
N ALA A 229 19.25 -34.89 -11.51
CA ALA A 229 19.05 -33.95 -10.40
C ALA A 229 19.44 -32.53 -10.82
N GLY A 230 18.64 -31.56 -10.39
CA GLY A 230 18.80 -30.14 -10.77
C GLY A 230 18.19 -29.76 -12.12
N GLN A 231 17.63 -30.73 -12.86
CA GLN A 231 16.93 -30.42 -14.11
C GLN A 231 15.70 -29.56 -13.84
N VAL A 232 15.51 -28.54 -14.67
CA VAL A 232 14.42 -27.57 -14.52
C VAL A 232 13.36 -27.82 -15.58
N PHE A 233 12.11 -27.96 -15.15
CA PHE A 233 10.94 -28.02 -16.03
C PHE A 233 10.18 -26.70 -15.95
N ARG A 234 9.74 -26.19 -17.09
CA ARG A 234 8.93 -24.99 -17.19
C ARG A 234 7.49 -25.35 -17.53
N LEU A 235 6.56 -25.01 -16.65
CA LEU A 235 5.14 -25.09 -16.91
C LEU A 235 4.61 -23.69 -17.22
N ARG A 236 4.24 -23.49 -18.49
CA ARG A 236 3.76 -22.19 -18.97
C ARG A 236 2.41 -21.84 -18.36
N GLY A 237 2.25 -20.60 -17.93
CA GLY A 237 1.01 -20.09 -17.42
C GLY A 237 0.58 -20.65 -16.05
N GLN A 238 1.50 -21.30 -15.31
CA GLN A 238 1.24 -21.88 -13.98
C GLN A 238 1.94 -21.11 -12.85
N GLY A 239 2.48 -19.93 -13.15
CA GLY A 239 3.11 -19.02 -12.19
C GLY A 239 2.16 -17.99 -11.61
N ALA A 240 2.70 -16.91 -11.05
CA ALA A 240 1.91 -15.80 -10.54
C ALA A 240 1.41 -14.91 -11.70
N PRO A 241 0.18 -14.40 -11.64
CA PRO A 241 -0.31 -13.46 -12.65
C PRO A 241 0.45 -12.14 -12.56
N ARG A 242 0.63 -11.49 -13.70
CA ARG A 242 1.18 -10.14 -13.79
C ARG A 242 0.16 -9.12 -13.31
N LEU A 243 0.59 -8.21 -12.49
CA LEU A 243 -0.29 -7.17 -11.97
C LEU A 243 -0.82 -6.24 -13.07
N ALA A 244 -0.04 -6.00 -14.14
CA ALA A 244 -0.37 -5.03 -15.19
C ALA A 244 -1.51 -5.48 -16.11
N ASP A 245 -1.53 -6.75 -16.48
CA ASP A 245 -2.44 -7.29 -17.52
C ASP A 245 -3.13 -8.61 -17.11
N GLY A 246 -2.83 -9.14 -15.92
CA GLY A 246 -3.40 -10.40 -15.44
C GLY A 246 -2.87 -11.64 -16.18
N THR A 247 -1.92 -11.49 -17.10
CA THR A 247 -1.36 -12.64 -17.82
C THR A 247 -0.62 -13.56 -16.85
N PRO A 248 -0.90 -14.89 -16.88
CA PRO A 248 -0.24 -15.82 -15.98
C PRO A 248 1.24 -15.95 -16.32
N GLY A 249 2.09 -15.90 -15.28
CA GLY A 249 3.50 -16.19 -15.38
C GLY A 249 3.77 -17.70 -15.49
N ASP A 250 5.02 -18.11 -15.37
CA ASP A 250 5.44 -19.50 -15.50
C ASP A 250 5.89 -20.10 -14.17
N LEU A 251 5.68 -21.41 -14.02
CA LEU A 251 6.20 -22.19 -12.91
C LEU A 251 7.45 -22.95 -13.35
N TYR A 252 8.54 -22.73 -12.63
CA TYR A 252 9.82 -23.44 -12.81
C TYR A 252 10.00 -24.46 -11.69
N ILE A 253 10.13 -25.70 -12.07
CA ILE A 253 10.23 -26.85 -11.17
C ILE A 253 11.63 -27.42 -11.28
N THR A 254 12.39 -27.31 -10.20
CA THR A 254 13.70 -27.96 -10.09
C THR A 254 13.52 -29.34 -9.49
N VAL A 255 13.99 -30.36 -10.17
CA VAL A 255 13.90 -31.73 -9.68
C VAL A 255 15.03 -32.01 -8.71
N ARG A 256 14.68 -32.54 -7.54
CA ARG A 256 15.63 -33.10 -6.58
C ARG A 256 15.46 -34.62 -6.51
N VAL A 257 16.50 -35.35 -6.94
CA VAL A 257 16.46 -36.78 -6.88
C VAL A 257 16.81 -37.27 -5.47
N GLU A 258 15.89 -38.01 -4.86
CA GLU A 258 16.07 -38.59 -3.53
C GLU A 258 16.53 -40.06 -3.64
N VAL A 259 17.63 -40.34 -2.97
CA VAL A 259 18.16 -41.68 -2.88
C VAL A 259 17.61 -42.37 -1.63
N PRO A 260 17.05 -43.59 -1.75
CA PRO A 260 16.53 -44.30 -0.59
C PRO A 260 17.63 -44.61 0.42
N ARG A 261 17.27 -44.50 1.69
CA ARG A 261 18.17 -44.79 2.83
C ARG A 261 17.80 -46.14 3.45
N GLY A 262 18.78 -46.87 3.95
CA GLY A 262 18.55 -48.10 4.69
C GLY A 262 18.14 -49.28 3.78
N LEU A 263 18.97 -49.59 2.79
CA LEU A 263 18.77 -50.74 1.92
C LEU A 263 18.98 -52.02 2.71
N ASP A 264 18.14 -53.05 2.49
CA ASP A 264 18.39 -54.40 2.97
C ASP A 264 19.44 -55.11 2.11
N ALA A 265 19.97 -56.22 2.60
CA ALA A 265 21.04 -56.97 1.93
C ALA A 265 20.67 -57.39 0.49
N ARG A 266 19.39 -57.70 0.26
CA ARG A 266 18.91 -58.10 -1.06
C ARG A 266 18.83 -56.95 -2.02
N THR A 267 18.33 -55.81 -1.56
CA THR A 267 18.27 -54.59 -2.35
C THR A 267 19.66 -54.07 -2.69
N GLU A 268 20.59 -54.14 -1.74
CA GLU A 268 21.98 -53.75 -1.97
C GLU A 268 22.67 -54.65 -3.04
N GLU A 269 22.40 -55.95 -3.04
CA GLU A 269 22.90 -56.87 -4.07
C GLU A 269 22.37 -56.47 -5.46
N LEU A 270 21.07 -56.18 -5.58
CA LEU A 270 20.46 -55.74 -6.83
C LEU A 270 21.03 -54.39 -7.31
N VAL A 271 21.31 -53.48 -6.42
CA VAL A 271 21.95 -52.19 -6.76
C VAL A 271 23.37 -52.42 -7.28
N ARG A 272 24.14 -53.30 -6.68
CA ARG A 272 25.48 -53.69 -7.18
C ARG A 272 25.43 -54.36 -8.56
N GLU A 273 24.42 -55.18 -8.80
CA GLU A 273 24.20 -55.77 -10.12
C GLU A 273 23.88 -54.71 -11.16
N LEU A 274 23.00 -53.77 -10.83
CA LEU A 274 22.66 -52.65 -11.71
C LEU A 274 23.89 -51.75 -12.01
N GLU A 275 24.75 -51.50 -11.02
CA GLU A 275 25.98 -50.73 -11.19
C GLU A 275 26.95 -51.36 -12.17
N ARG A 276 27.00 -52.71 -12.18
CA ARG A 276 27.83 -53.47 -13.16
C ARG A 276 27.29 -53.36 -14.59
N LEU A 277 25.96 -53.31 -14.73
CA LEU A 277 25.31 -53.23 -16.05
C LEU A 277 25.33 -51.80 -16.61
N VAL A 278 25.25 -50.79 -15.75
CA VAL A 278 25.23 -49.39 -16.11
C VAL A 278 26.28 -48.65 -15.29
N PRO A 279 27.55 -48.68 -15.71
CA PRO A 279 28.61 -47.99 -14.98
C PRO A 279 28.34 -46.48 -14.93
N GLY A 280 28.56 -45.89 -13.75
CA GLY A 280 28.41 -44.48 -13.54
C GLY A 280 29.42 -43.62 -14.32
N PRO A 281 29.24 -42.29 -14.35
CA PRO A 281 30.14 -41.40 -15.04
C PRO A 281 31.57 -41.49 -14.48
N THR A 282 32.57 -41.50 -15.35
CA THR A 282 33.98 -41.48 -14.96
C THR A 282 34.30 -40.09 -14.38
N ARG A 283 35.04 -40.07 -13.26
CA ARG A 283 35.47 -38.81 -12.61
C ARG A 283 36.67 -38.16 -13.28
N GLU A 284 37.09 -38.65 -14.47
CA GLU A 284 38.25 -38.13 -15.23
C GLU A 284 38.04 -36.67 -15.61
N ASP A 285 36.79 -36.27 -15.87
CA ASP A 285 36.47 -34.85 -16.19
C ASP A 285 36.73 -33.88 -15.01
N LEU A 286 36.77 -34.35 -13.76
CA LEU A 286 37.11 -33.53 -12.62
C LEU A 286 38.57 -33.06 -12.62
N ALA A 287 39.45 -33.79 -13.33
CA ALA A 287 40.85 -33.40 -13.49
C ALA A 287 41.00 -32.07 -14.28
N ARG A 288 40.05 -31.73 -15.14
CA ARG A 288 40.04 -30.47 -15.93
C ARG A 288 39.87 -29.23 -15.05
N TYR A 289 39.31 -29.36 -13.85
CA TYR A 289 39.13 -28.29 -12.89
C TYR A 289 40.28 -28.14 -11.89
N ARG A 290 41.31 -29.00 -11.99
CA ARG A 290 42.56 -28.84 -11.26
C ARG A 290 43.41 -27.77 -11.94
N GLY A 291 43.28 -26.52 -11.54
CA GLY A 291 44.23 -25.50 -11.96
C GLY A 291 43.64 -24.30 -12.71
N GLY A 292 42.56 -23.74 -12.23
CA GLY A 292 41.97 -22.49 -12.71
C GLY A 292 41.89 -21.46 -11.59
N ALA A 293 43.01 -21.24 -10.90
CA ALA A 293 43.18 -20.07 -10.07
C ALA A 293 44.50 -19.40 -10.54
N SER A 294 44.37 -18.52 -11.50
CA SER A 294 45.38 -17.51 -11.81
C SER A 294 44.63 -16.18 -11.93
#